data_8fc0c4ee26174c5e76023de3ad13f631
#
_entry.id   8fc0c4ee26174c5e76023de3ad13f631
#
_cell.length_a   1.000
_cell.length_b   1.000
_cell.length_c   1.000
_cell.angle_alpha   90.00
_cell.angle_beta   90.00
_cell.angle_gamma   90.00
#
_symmetry.space_group_name_H-M   'P 1'
#
loop_
_entity.id
_entity.type
_entity.pdbx_description
1 polymer ?
#
loop_
_entity_poly.entity_id
_entity_poly.type
_entity_poly.pdbx_seq_one_letter_code
_entity_poly.pdbx_strand_id
1 'polypeptide(L)' 'MKISINGEERETDKATVALLLEDLGILPGRVAVEVNLKIIRKADYVTRGIEEGDSVEIVNFVGGG' A
#
# COMPACT_ATOMS: atom_id res chain seq x y z
N MET A 1 -9.91 7.68 -7.26
CA MET A 1 -8.92 8.65 -6.76
C MET A 1 -7.56 8.36 -7.35
N LYS A 2 -6.76 9.38 -7.49
CA LYS A 2 -5.40 9.25 -7.99
C LYS A 2 -4.42 9.16 -6.85
N ILE A 3 -3.55 8.16 -6.92
CA ILE A 3 -2.45 7.99 -5.98
C ILE A 3 -1.20 7.65 -6.77
N SER A 4 -0.05 7.62 -6.12
CA SER A 4 1.13 7.03 -6.73
C SER A 4 1.51 5.77 -5.97
N ILE A 5 1.99 4.77 -6.70
CA ILE A 5 2.51 3.54 -6.10
C ILE A 5 3.91 3.35 -6.67
N ASN A 6 4.89 3.39 -5.78
CA ASN A 6 6.31 3.28 -6.16
C ASN A 6 6.67 4.26 -7.26
N GLY A 7 6.16 5.49 -7.15
CA GLY A 7 6.46 6.56 -8.09
C GLY A 7 5.62 6.58 -9.35
N GLU A 8 4.71 5.63 -9.53
CA GLU A 8 3.83 5.59 -10.70
C GLU A 8 2.42 6.01 -10.34
N GLU A 9 1.87 6.91 -11.11
CA GLU A 9 0.50 7.38 -10.88
C GLU A 9 -0.51 6.30 -11.25
N ARG A 10 -1.50 6.09 -10.41
CA ARG A 10 -2.55 5.10 -10.61
C ARG A 10 -3.89 5.60 -10.13
N GLU A 11 -4.94 5.12 -10.80
CA GLU A 11 -6.31 5.30 -10.33
C GLU A 11 -6.69 4.11 -9.47
N THR A 12 -7.37 4.37 -8.36
CA THR A 12 -7.90 3.31 -7.52
C THR A 12 -9.20 3.75 -6.86
N ASP A 13 -10.05 2.78 -6.59
CA ASP A 13 -11.24 3.00 -5.78
C ASP A 13 -11.13 2.29 -4.42
N LYS A 14 -9.94 1.77 -4.11
CA LYS A 14 -9.75 1.00 -2.89
C LYS A 14 -9.55 1.93 -1.72
N ALA A 15 -10.33 1.71 -0.67
CA ALA A 15 -10.41 2.65 0.44
C ALA A 15 -9.32 2.47 1.50
N THR A 16 -8.68 1.31 1.55
CA THR A 16 -7.67 1.02 2.58
C THR A 16 -6.45 0.37 1.98
N VAL A 17 -5.35 0.38 2.75
CA VAL A 17 -4.11 -0.30 2.34
C VAL A 17 -4.38 -1.78 2.07
N ALA A 18 -5.14 -2.44 2.96
CA ALA A 18 -5.43 -3.86 2.79
C ALA A 18 -6.16 -4.15 1.48
N LEU A 19 -7.17 -3.34 1.17
CA LEU A 19 -7.92 -3.51 -0.07
C LEU A 19 -7.06 -3.22 -1.30
N LEU A 20 -6.19 -2.23 -1.19
CA LEU A 20 -5.29 -1.90 -2.29
C LEU A 20 -4.33 -3.07 -2.57
N LEU A 21 -3.74 -3.66 -1.53
CA LEU A 21 -2.85 -4.80 -1.70
C LEU A 21 -3.58 -5.99 -2.31
N GLU A 22 -4.81 -6.23 -1.86
CA GLU A 22 -5.62 -7.31 -2.42
C GLU A 22 -5.86 -7.10 -3.92
N ASP A 23 -6.22 -5.87 -4.29
CA ASP A 23 -6.45 -5.53 -5.69
C ASP A 23 -5.20 -5.73 -6.55
N LEU A 24 -4.03 -5.47 -5.99
CA LEU A 24 -2.76 -5.65 -6.68
C LEU A 24 -2.26 -7.08 -6.67
N GLY A 25 -2.95 -7.98 -5.98
CA GLY A 25 -2.54 -9.37 -5.86
C GLY A 25 -1.33 -9.57 -4.96
N ILE A 26 -1.14 -8.68 -4.01
CA ILE A 26 0.02 -8.71 -3.11
C ILE A 26 -0.39 -9.24 -1.75
N LEU A 27 0.34 -10.23 -1.25
CA LEU A 27 0.10 -10.78 0.08
C LEU A 27 0.68 -9.82 1.12
N PRO A 28 -0.14 -9.38 2.10
CA PRO A 28 0.33 -8.37 3.07
C PRO A 28 1.56 -8.78 3.85
N GLY A 29 1.74 -10.06 4.13
CA GLY A 29 2.88 -10.55 4.89
C GLY A 29 4.20 -10.55 4.12
N ARG A 30 4.17 -10.22 2.85
CA ARG A 30 5.34 -10.25 1.97
C ARG A 30 5.94 -8.88 1.72
N VAL A 31 5.32 -7.82 2.24
CA VAL A 31 5.72 -6.45 1.89
C VAL A 31 5.77 -5.55 3.10
N ALA A 32 6.56 -4.49 2.96
CA ALA A 32 6.50 -3.33 3.83
C ALA A 32 5.79 -2.22 3.05
N VAL A 33 4.94 -1.47 3.71
CA VAL A 33 4.17 -0.40 3.08
C VAL A 33 4.42 0.91 3.78
N GLU A 34 4.67 1.97 3.00
CA GLU A 34 4.72 3.34 3.50
C GLU A 34 3.65 4.14 2.80
N VAL A 35 2.99 5.01 3.53
CA VAL A 35 2.07 5.98 2.95
C VAL A 35 2.53 7.36 3.36
N ASN A 36 2.86 8.17 2.37
CA ASN A 36 3.37 9.53 2.58
C ASN A 36 4.58 9.52 3.53
N LEU A 37 5.51 8.60 3.26
CA LEU A 37 6.77 8.45 3.99
C LEU A 37 6.61 7.93 5.42
N LYS A 38 5.44 7.45 5.78
CA LYS A 38 5.20 6.84 7.09
C LYS A 38 5.02 5.35 6.93
N ILE A 39 5.78 4.58 7.69
CA ILE A 39 5.64 3.12 7.69
C ILE A 39 4.32 2.76 8.33
N ILE A 40 3.54 1.93 7.63
CA ILE A 40 2.27 1.45 8.14
C ILE A 40 2.47 0.04 8.68
N ARG A 41 2.10 -0.18 9.93
CA ARG A 41 2.22 -1.51 10.51
C ARG A 41 1.20 -2.44 9.87
N LYS A 42 1.58 -3.70 9.72
CA LYS A 42 0.70 -4.69 9.10
C LYS A 42 -0.66 -4.76 9.79
N ALA A 43 -0.67 -4.64 11.11
CA ALA A 43 -1.91 -4.68 11.88
C ALA A 43 -2.86 -3.54 11.51
N ASP A 44 -2.34 -2.47 10.91
CA ASP A 44 -3.13 -1.29 10.57
C ASP A 44 -3.56 -1.26 9.12
N TYR A 45 -3.19 -2.25 8.32
CA TYR A 45 -3.52 -2.25 6.88
C TYR A 45 -5.02 -2.20 6.64
N VAL A 46 -5.80 -2.86 7.48
CA VAL A 46 -7.25 -2.92 7.29
C VAL A 46 -7.96 -1.62 7.65
N THR A 47 -7.33 -0.77 8.44
CA THR A 47 -7.93 0.48 8.88
C THR A 47 -7.29 1.73 8.28
N ARG A 48 -6.07 1.61 7.74
CA ARG A 48 -5.38 2.77 7.16
C ARG A 48 -6.03 3.14 5.84
N GLY A 49 -6.69 4.29 5.83
CA GLY A 49 -7.38 4.77 4.62
C GLY A 49 -6.42 5.29 3.56
N ILE A 50 -6.87 5.22 2.32
CA ILE A 50 -6.16 5.78 1.17
C ILE A 50 -6.94 7.02 0.72
N GLU A 51 -6.24 8.10 0.42
CA GLU A 51 -6.84 9.35 0.01
C GLU A 51 -6.22 9.85 -1.28
N GLU A 52 -6.96 10.74 -1.93
CA GLU A 52 -6.49 11.39 -3.15
C GLU A 52 -5.11 12.00 -2.95
N GLY A 53 -4.19 11.69 -3.84
CA GLY A 53 -2.85 12.27 -3.79
C GLY A 53 -1.87 11.52 -2.91
N ASP A 54 -2.29 10.45 -2.26
CA ASP A 54 -1.36 9.68 -1.42
C ASP A 54 -0.23 9.07 -2.23
N SER A 55 0.95 9.03 -1.62
CA SER A 55 2.13 8.39 -2.18
C SER A 55 2.35 7.10 -1.40
N VAL A 56 2.21 5.97 -2.07
CA VAL A 56 2.34 4.65 -1.47
C VAL A 56 3.61 3.98 -1.98
N GLU A 57 4.43 3.51 -1.06
CA GLU A 57 5.61 2.72 -1.41
C GLU A 57 5.42 1.32 -0.90
N ILE A 58 5.59 0.34 -1.78
CA ILE A 58 5.44 -1.07 -1.44
C ILE A 58 6.75 -1.77 -1.78
N VAL A 59 7.37 -2.34 -0.76
CA VAL A 59 8.66 -3.00 -0.92
C VAL A 59 8.53 -4.47 -0.55
N ASN A 60 8.90 -5.36 -1.46
CA ASN A 60 8.88 -6.79 -1.20
C ASN A 60 10.03 -7.17 -0.28
N PHE A 61 9.76 -8.04 0.67
CA PHE A 61 10.84 -8.62 1.46
C PHE A 61 11.61 -9.61 0.59
N VAL A 62 12.91 -9.50 0.64
CA VAL A 62 13.80 -10.38 -0.11
C VAL A 62 14.24 -11.52 0.79
N GLY A 63 14.35 -12.71 0.20
CA GLY A 63 14.88 -13.83 0.92
C GLY A 63 13.88 -14.54 1.79
N GLY A 64 12.65 -14.21 1.66
CA GLY A 64 11.58 -14.94 2.31
C GLY A 64 11.81 -15.21 3.77
N GLY A 65 12.52 -14.35 4.37
CA GLY A 65 12.85 -14.58 5.77
C GLY A 65 11.62 -14.78 6.57
#